data_97e2c821655afe50f72bb98e808461ec
#
_entry.id   97e2c821655afe50f72bb98e808461ec
#
_cell.length_a   1.000
_cell.length_b   1.000
_cell.length_c   1.000
_cell.angle_alpha   90.00
_cell.angle_beta   90.00
_cell.angle_gamma   90.00
#
_symmetry.space_group_name_H-M   'P 1'
#
loop_
_entity.id
_entity.type
_entity.pdbx_description
1 polymer ?
#
loop_
_entity_poly.entity_id
_entity_poly.type
_entity_poly.pdbx_seq_one_letter_code
_entity_poly.pdbx_strand_id
1 'polypeptide(L)'
;MLGKEGEGFKIAMTVLDAGRIGIASQAIGIARAAYEKTLEYVRERQAFGAPIGTFQMTQAKIADMKCKLDAATLLTLRAAWQKGQFDQGGAKFSNEAAIAKLTASEAAMWIAHQAVQIHGGMGYSKEMPLERYFRDAKITEIYEGTSEIQRLVIARNETGLR
;
A
#
# COMPACT_ATOMS: atom_id res chain seq x y z
N MET A 1 -0.66 29.44 -18.58
CA MET A 1 0.60 28.71 -18.35
C MET A 1 0.72 28.46 -16.86
N LEU A 2 1.09 27.24 -16.42
CA LEU A 2 1.33 26.92 -15.01
C LEU A 2 2.78 27.29 -14.65
N GLY A 3 2.98 28.19 -13.66
CA GLY A 3 4.30 28.66 -13.26
C GLY A 3 5.01 29.53 -14.31
N LYS A 4 6.33 29.67 -14.17
CA LYS A 4 7.19 30.38 -15.10
C LYS A 4 7.83 29.43 -16.11
N GLU A 5 8.30 29.96 -17.22
CA GLU A 5 9.07 29.22 -18.21
C GLU A 5 10.31 28.56 -17.55
N GLY A 6 10.55 27.27 -17.81
CA GLY A 6 11.62 26.48 -17.18
C GLY A 6 11.24 25.79 -15.85
N GLU A 7 10.08 26.07 -15.23
CA GLU A 7 9.67 25.46 -13.96
C GLU A 7 8.86 24.14 -14.12
N GLY A 8 8.52 23.74 -15.34
CA GLY A 8 7.64 22.60 -15.59
C GLY A 8 8.07 21.30 -14.90
N PHE A 9 9.36 20.96 -14.94
CA PHE A 9 9.89 19.77 -14.27
C PHE A 9 9.69 19.80 -12.74
N LYS A 10 9.95 20.96 -12.13
CA LYS A 10 9.78 21.16 -10.68
C LYS A 10 8.31 21.01 -10.28
N ILE A 11 7.40 21.58 -11.07
CA ILE A 11 5.95 21.48 -10.85
C ILE A 11 5.51 20.02 -10.96
N ALA A 12 5.95 19.31 -12.02
CA ALA A 12 5.64 17.89 -12.21
C ALA A 12 6.09 17.03 -11.02
N MET A 13 7.31 17.25 -10.51
CA MET A 13 7.82 16.50 -9.34
C MET A 13 6.99 16.77 -8.07
N THR A 14 6.56 18.01 -7.85
CA THR A 14 5.71 18.33 -6.68
C THR A 14 4.33 17.68 -6.78
N VAL A 15 3.76 17.63 -7.99
CA VAL A 15 2.48 16.93 -8.23
C VAL A 15 2.62 15.43 -7.99
N LEU A 16 3.70 14.82 -8.45
CA LEU A 16 4.00 13.40 -8.21
C LEU A 16 4.15 13.09 -6.71
N ASP A 17 4.75 13.97 -5.92
CA ASP A 17 4.85 13.76 -4.47
C ASP A 17 3.47 13.69 -3.81
N ALA A 18 2.52 14.53 -4.22
CA ALA A 18 1.14 14.46 -3.76
C ALA A 18 0.41 13.20 -4.29
N GLY A 19 0.62 12.83 -5.55
CA GLY A 19 0.09 11.63 -6.19
C GLY A 19 0.48 10.35 -5.45
N ARG A 20 1.72 10.26 -4.99
CA ARG A 20 2.23 9.12 -4.20
C ARG A 20 1.40 8.84 -2.94
N ILE A 21 0.96 9.88 -2.24
CA ILE A 21 0.07 9.75 -1.06
C ILE A 21 -1.30 9.19 -1.49
N GLY A 22 -1.82 9.66 -2.64
CA GLY A 22 -3.06 9.12 -3.22
C GLY A 22 -2.97 7.63 -3.53
N ILE A 23 -1.86 7.20 -4.17
CA ILE A 23 -1.62 5.77 -4.47
C ILE A 23 -1.43 4.94 -3.20
N ALA A 24 -0.73 5.47 -2.19
CA ALA A 24 -0.62 4.80 -0.89
C ALA A 24 -2.02 4.57 -0.27
N SER A 25 -2.90 5.55 -0.33
CA SER A 25 -4.28 5.45 0.16
C SER A 25 -5.10 4.42 -0.62
N GLN A 26 -4.95 4.37 -1.95
CA GLN A 26 -5.57 3.35 -2.80
C GLN A 26 -5.08 1.95 -2.43
N ALA A 27 -3.77 1.75 -2.28
CA ALA A 27 -3.16 0.48 -1.91
C ALA A 27 -3.70 -0.01 -0.55
N ILE A 28 -3.81 0.88 0.45
CA ILE A 28 -4.41 0.57 1.76
C ILE A 28 -5.87 0.15 1.62
N GLY A 29 -6.65 0.80 0.75
CA GLY A 29 -8.04 0.41 0.48
C GLY A 29 -8.16 -1.01 -0.05
N ILE A 30 -7.32 -1.38 -1.02
CA ILE A 30 -7.25 -2.74 -1.57
C ILE A 30 -6.82 -3.75 -0.50
N ALA A 31 -5.76 -3.43 0.26
CA ALA A 31 -5.25 -4.29 1.34
C ALA A 31 -6.30 -4.54 2.42
N ARG A 32 -7.03 -3.49 2.82
CA ARG A 32 -8.11 -3.57 3.81
C ARG A 32 -9.24 -4.46 3.32
N ALA A 33 -9.72 -4.27 2.09
CA ALA A 33 -10.77 -5.08 1.52
C ALA A 33 -10.38 -6.57 1.44
N ALA A 34 -9.13 -6.87 1.06
CA ALA A 34 -8.61 -8.23 1.05
C ALA A 34 -8.53 -8.82 2.46
N TYR A 35 -8.07 -8.06 3.44
CA TYR A 35 -7.97 -8.47 4.84
C TYR A 35 -9.35 -8.74 5.45
N GLU A 36 -10.32 -7.83 5.29
CA GLU A 36 -11.67 -7.97 5.83
C GLU A 36 -12.38 -9.20 5.25
N LYS A 37 -12.30 -9.40 3.92
CA LYS A 37 -12.82 -10.62 3.28
C LYS A 37 -12.15 -11.90 3.82
N THR A 38 -10.86 -11.83 4.10
CA THR A 38 -10.15 -12.97 4.71
C THR A 38 -10.65 -13.27 6.11
N LEU A 39 -10.91 -12.24 6.94
CA LEU A 39 -11.45 -12.43 8.28
C LEU A 39 -12.85 -13.07 8.28
N GLU A 40 -13.72 -12.70 7.35
CA GLU A 40 -15.02 -13.33 7.17
C GLU A 40 -14.84 -14.82 6.83
N TYR A 41 -14.06 -15.11 5.80
CA TYR A 41 -13.87 -16.45 5.29
C TYR A 41 -13.27 -17.41 6.31
N VAL A 42 -12.26 -17.01 7.09
CA VAL A 42 -11.60 -17.90 8.05
C VAL A 42 -12.47 -18.27 9.25
N ARG A 43 -13.51 -17.47 9.54
CA ARG A 43 -14.50 -17.77 10.57
C ARG A 43 -15.53 -18.79 10.12
N GLU A 44 -15.86 -18.79 8.84
CA GLU A 44 -16.94 -19.63 8.27
C GLU A 44 -16.41 -20.93 7.67
N ARG A 45 -15.27 -20.88 6.99
CA ARG A 45 -14.70 -22.03 6.29
C ARG A 45 -14.20 -23.08 7.27
N GLN A 46 -14.79 -24.30 7.14
CA GLN A 46 -14.41 -25.47 7.93
C GLN A 46 -13.40 -26.35 7.17
N ALA A 47 -12.41 -26.84 7.90
CA ALA A 47 -11.51 -27.90 7.47
C ALA A 47 -11.03 -28.70 8.70
N PHE A 48 -10.84 -30.00 8.57
CA PHE A 48 -10.40 -30.87 9.67
C PHE A 48 -11.24 -30.75 10.95
N GLY A 49 -12.54 -30.47 10.80
CA GLY A 49 -13.49 -30.39 11.91
C GLY A 49 -13.50 -29.05 12.67
N ALA A 50 -12.81 -28.02 12.18
CA ALA A 50 -12.77 -26.71 12.83
C ALA A 50 -12.73 -25.55 11.81
N PRO A 51 -13.14 -24.31 12.20
CA PRO A 51 -12.90 -23.13 11.37
C PRO A 51 -11.41 -22.95 11.08
N ILE A 52 -11.05 -22.64 9.82
CA ILE A 52 -9.63 -22.52 9.43
C ILE A 52 -8.89 -21.40 10.16
N GLY A 53 -9.60 -20.40 10.71
CA GLY A 53 -9.04 -19.34 11.55
C GLY A 53 -8.49 -19.83 12.88
N THR A 54 -8.77 -21.07 13.30
CA THR A 54 -8.21 -21.68 14.53
C THR A 54 -6.82 -22.28 14.34
N PHE A 55 -6.38 -22.46 13.08
CA PHE A 55 -5.07 -23.04 12.81
C PHE A 55 -3.96 -22.02 12.90
N GLN A 56 -2.88 -22.35 13.61
CA GLN A 56 -1.78 -21.44 13.89
C GLN A 56 -1.15 -20.80 12.64
N MET A 57 -1.00 -21.57 11.56
CA MET A 57 -0.47 -21.03 10.30
C MET A 57 -1.37 -19.98 9.65
N THR A 58 -2.70 -20.10 9.82
CA THR A 58 -3.67 -19.10 9.38
C THR A 58 -3.63 -17.87 10.29
N GLN A 59 -3.57 -18.08 11.60
CA GLN A 59 -3.47 -17.02 12.61
C GLN A 59 -2.21 -16.17 12.40
N ALA A 60 -1.06 -16.78 12.13
CA ALA A 60 0.18 -16.08 11.83
C ALA A 60 0.03 -15.16 10.61
N LYS A 61 -0.55 -15.66 9.52
CA LYS A 61 -0.81 -14.84 8.32
C LYS A 61 -1.74 -13.66 8.62
N ILE A 62 -2.82 -13.87 9.38
CA ILE A 62 -3.76 -12.81 9.76
C ILE A 62 -3.05 -11.74 10.61
N ALA A 63 -2.21 -12.14 11.56
CA ALA A 63 -1.44 -11.23 12.37
C ALA A 63 -0.49 -10.38 11.53
N ASP A 64 0.26 -10.99 10.60
CA ASP A 64 1.16 -10.30 9.69
C ASP A 64 0.43 -9.34 8.75
N MET A 65 -0.75 -9.77 8.21
CA MET A 65 -1.61 -8.90 7.41
C MET A 65 -2.02 -7.65 8.19
N LYS A 66 -2.45 -7.82 9.43
CA LYS A 66 -2.87 -6.70 10.30
C LYS A 66 -1.71 -5.75 10.60
N CYS A 67 -0.56 -6.26 10.99
CA CYS A 67 0.63 -5.44 11.27
C CYS A 67 1.05 -4.62 10.05
N LYS A 68 1.11 -5.24 8.87
CA LYS A 68 1.46 -4.54 7.63
C LYS A 68 0.44 -3.47 7.25
N LEU A 69 -0.85 -3.76 7.38
CA LEU A 69 -1.94 -2.82 7.08
C LEU A 69 -1.88 -1.59 8.00
N ASP A 70 -1.66 -1.79 9.29
CA ASP A 70 -1.59 -0.70 10.26
C ASP A 70 -0.34 0.16 10.05
N ALA A 71 0.82 -0.48 9.86
CA ALA A 71 2.07 0.25 9.59
C ALA A 71 1.95 1.11 8.32
N ALA A 72 1.42 0.56 7.22
CA ALA A 72 1.19 1.28 5.97
C ALA A 72 0.21 2.46 6.17
N THR A 73 -0.87 2.23 6.92
CA THR A 73 -1.87 3.26 7.22
C THR A 73 -1.25 4.42 8.01
N LEU A 74 -0.51 4.14 9.07
CA LEU A 74 0.13 5.17 9.90
C LEU A 74 1.18 5.97 9.13
N LEU A 75 1.98 5.33 8.28
CA LEU A 75 2.96 6.02 7.43
C LEU A 75 2.28 6.91 6.38
N THR A 76 1.16 6.46 5.83
CA THR A 76 0.39 7.28 4.87
C THR A 76 -0.27 8.48 5.55
N LEU A 77 -0.81 8.31 6.77
CA LEU A 77 -1.33 9.43 7.55
C LEU A 77 -0.24 10.44 7.91
N ARG A 78 0.97 9.96 8.28
CA ARG A 78 2.13 10.83 8.51
C ARG A 78 2.48 11.65 7.27
N ALA A 79 2.51 11.01 6.09
CA ALA A 79 2.81 11.70 4.84
C ALA A 79 1.74 12.75 4.48
N ALA A 80 0.46 12.42 4.68
CA ALA A 80 -0.66 13.34 4.47
C ALA A 80 -0.60 14.55 5.42
N TRP A 81 -0.27 14.32 6.68
CA TRP A 81 -0.07 15.39 7.66
C TRP A 81 1.09 16.30 7.25
N GLN A 82 2.24 15.72 6.87
CA GLN A 82 3.41 16.48 6.44
C GLN A 82 3.12 17.33 5.18
N LYS A 83 2.32 16.77 4.24
CA LYS A 83 1.83 17.54 3.10
C LYS A 83 1.01 18.74 3.54
N GLY A 84 0.12 18.59 4.51
CA GLY A 84 -0.66 19.69 5.08
C GLY A 84 0.22 20.79 5.70
N GLN A 85 1.33 20.40 6.35
CA GLN A 85 2.32 21.37 6.86
C GLN A 85 3.05 22.09 5.71
N PHE A 86 3.42 21.38 4.65
CA PHE A 86 4.05 21.96 3.46
C PHE A 86 3.14 23.00 2.79
N ASP A 87 1.84 22.71 2.66
CA ASP A 87 0.85 23.62 2.08
C ASP A 87 0.73 24.93 2.88
N GLN A 88 1.16 24.95 4.15
CA GLN A 88 1.23 26.11 5.03
C GLN A 88 2.63 26.74 5.11
N GLY A 89 3.54 26.36 4.20
CA GLY A 89 4.91 26.90 4.14
C GLY A 89 5.94 26.12 4.95
N GLY A 90 5.60 24.90 5.42
CA GLY A 90 6.51 24.03 6.14
C GLY A 90 7.48 23.25 5.26
N ALA A 91 8.14 22.25 5.84
CA ALA A 91 9.14 21.41 5.16
C ALA A 91 8.56 20.56 4.04
N LYS A 92 9.40 20.18 3.07
CA LYS A 92 9.04 19.26 1.99
C LYS A 92 8.60 17.91 2.54
N PHE A 93 7.73 17.22 1.80
CA PHE A 93 7.16 15.92 2.16
C PHE A 93 7.52 14.78 1.19
N SER A 94 8.47 15.03 0.28
CA SER A 94 8.86 14.04 -0.76
C SER A 94 9.34 12.72 -0.17
N ASN A 95 10.08 12.76 0.94
CA ASN A 95 10.58 11.57 1.63
C ASN A 95 9.43 10.75 2.24
N GLU A 96 8.55 11.41 2.99
CA GLU A 96 7.39 10.80 3.63
C GLU A 96 6.42 10.22 2.60
N ALA A 97 6.19 10.92 1.49
CA ALA A 97 5.36 10.44 0.39
C ALA A 97 5.95 9.18 -0.28
N ALA A 98 7.27 9.15 -0.50
CA ALA A 98 7.95 7.99 -1.05
C ALA A 98 7.91 6.79 -0.08
N ILE A 99 8.15 6.99 1.21
CA ILE A 99 8.06 5.96 2.25
C ILE A 99 6.64 5.39 2.31
N ALA A 100 5.62 6.26 2.34
CA ALA A 100 4.23 5.85 2.40
C ALA A 100 3.85 5.00 1.18
N LYS A 101 4.18 5.48 -0.04
CA LYS A 101 3.86 4.78 -1.29
C LYS A 101 4.55 3.43 -1.37
N LEU A 102 5.83 3.35 -1.07
CA LEU A 102 6.59 2.10 -1.08
C LEU A 102 5.99 1.09 -0.11
N THR A 103 5.83 1.49 1.16
CA THR A 103 5.32 0.60 2.21
C THR A 103 3.89 0.14 1.93
N ALA A 104 3.01 1.05 1.51
CA ALA A 104 1.61 0.73 1.27
C ALA A 104 1.42 -0.20 0.06
N SER A 105 2.12 0.04 -1.05
CA SER A 105 2.00 -0.78 -2.26
C SER A 105 2.53 -2.21 -2.03
N GLU A 106 3.69 -2.37 -1.39
CA GLU A 106 4.26 -3.68 -1.08
C GLU A 106 3.42 -4.43 -0.03
N ALA A 107 2.88 -3.73 0.97
CA ALA A 107 1.95 -4.32 1.93
C ALA A 107 0.67 -4.80 1.25
N ALA A 108 0.09 -4.01 0.35
CA ALA A 108 -1.12 -4.37 -0.37
C ALA A 108 -0.91 -5.61 -1.24
N MET A 109 0.19 -5.69 -1.97
CA MET A 109 0.53 -6.85 -2.79
C MET A 109 0.70 -8.10 -1.92
N TRP A 110 1.43 -7.99 -0.81
CA TRP A 110 1.64 -9.11 0.12
C TRP A 110 0.32 -9.57 0.77
N ILE A 111 -0.52 -8.64 1.24
CA ILE A 111 -1.81 -8.93 1.86
C ILE A 111 -2.76 -9.60 0.85
N ALA A 112 -2.86 -9.07 -0.36
CA ALA A 112 -3.69 -9.65 -1.41
C ALA A 112 -3.23 -11.07 -1.79
N HIS A 113 -1.90 -11.29 -1.86
CA HIS A 113 -1.33 -12.63 -2.06
C HIS A 113 -1.73 -13.60 -0.95
N GLN A 114 -1.60 -13.20 0.33
CA GLN A 114 -2.00 -14.05 1.45
C GLN A 114 -3.50 -14.30 1.48
N ALA A 115 -4.31 -13.32 1.11
CA ALA A 115 -5.76 -13.46 1.01
C ALA A 115 -6.15 -14.53 -0.03
N VAL A 116 -5.59 -14.48 -1.24
CA VAL A 116 -5.79 -15.51 -2.27
C VAL A 116 -5.34 -16.88 -1.74
N GLN A 117 -4.17 -16.96 -1.11
CA GLN A 117 -3.62 -18.21 -0.58
C GLN A 117 -4.51 -18.83 0.51
N ILE A 118 -5.06 -18.04 1.43
CA ILE A 118 -5.95 -18.51 2.51
C ILE A 118 -7.27 -19.03 1.93
N HIS A 119 -7.80 -18.40 0.89
CA HIS A 119 -9.04 -18.82 0.24
C HIS A 119 -8.85 -20.02 -0.71
N GLY A 120 -7.60 -20.35 -1.05
CA GLY A 120 -7.31 -21.46 -1.96
C GLY A 120 -7.93 -21.25 -3.34
N GLY A 121 -8.50 -22.31 -3.94
CA GLY A 121 -9.13 -22.26 -5.25
C GLY A 121 -10.25 -21.21 -5.37
N MET A 122 -11.00 -20.96 -4.31
CA MET A 122 -12.03 -19.94 -4.27
C MET A 122 -11.45 -18.52 -4.41
N GLY A 123 -10.30 -18.26 -3.78
CA GLY A 123 -9.60 -16.97 -3.90
C GLY A 123 -9.01 -16.71 -5.28
N TYR A 124 -8.74 -17.78 -6.04
CA TYR A 124 -8.23 -17.70 -7.41
C TYR A 124 -9.35 -17.57 -8.44
N SER A 125 -10.57 -18.01 -8.11
CA SER A 125 -11.73 -17.92 -9.00
C SER A 125 -12.31 -16.50 -9.02
N LYS A 126 -13.06 -16.16 -10.09
CA LYS A 126 -13.77 -14.87 -10.22
C LYS A 126 -15.05 -14.78 -9.37
N GLU A 127 -15.43 -15.86 -8.69
CA GLU A 127 -16.59 -15.88 -7.78
C GLU A 127 -16.35 -15.03 -6.53
N MET A 128 -15.06 -14.83 -6.16
CA MET A 128 -14.63 -13.95 -5.08
C MET A 128 -13.74 -12.83 -5.62
N PRO A 129 -13.73 -11.64 -4.99
CA PRO A 129 -13.01 -10.49 -5.52
C PRO A 129 -11.49 -10.56 -5.30
N LEU A 130 -10.95 -11.60 -4.66
CA LEU A 130 -9.55 -11.69 -4.22
C LEU A 130 -8.56 -11.69 -5.39
N GLU A 131 -8.88 -12.39 -6.49
CA GLU A 131 -8.06 -12.41 -7.70
C GLU A 131 -7.94 -11.01 -8.32
N ARG A 132 -9.02 -10.21 -8.25
CA ARG A 132 -9.02 -8.83 -8.72
C ARG A 132 -8.19 -7.94 -7.78
N TYR A 133 -8.35 -8.07 -6.47
CA TYR A 133 -7.52 -7.32 -5.51
C TYR A 133 -6.03 -7.60 -5.67
N PHE A 134 -5.67 -8.83 -6.01
CA PHE A 134 -4.28 -9.20 -6.30
C PHE A 134 -3.76 -8.48 -7.56
N ARG A 135 -4.54 -8.44 -8.65
CA ARG A 135 -4.17 -7.71 -9.87
C ARG A 135 -4.11 -6.20 -9.64
N ASP A 136 -5.10 -5.66 -8.93
CA ASP A 136 -5.20 -4.23 -8.65
C ASP A 136 -4.12 -3.75 -7.67
N ALA A 137 -3.70 -4.59 -6.71
CA ALA A 137 -2.57 -4.29 -5.84
C ALA A 137 -1.26 -4.14 -6.62
N LYS A 138 -1.03 -4.96 -7.64
CA LYS A 138 0.23 -4.96 -8.39
C LYS A 138 0.50 -3.63 -9.09
N ILE A 139 -0.50 -2.98 -9.65
CA ILE A 139 -0.30 -1.71 -10.33
C ILE A 139 0.19 -0.60 -9.39
N THR A 140 -0.17 -0.68 -8.09
CA THR A 140 0.26 0.31 -7.10
C THR A 140 1.78 0.30 -6.85
N GLU A 141 2.48 -0.79 -7.15
CA GLU A 141 3.95 -0.87 -7.11
C GLU A 141 4.62 -0.21 -8.32
N ILE A 142 3.88 0.04 -9.41
CA ILE A 142 4.42 0.44 -10.72
C ILE A 142 4.24 1.93 -10.99
N TYR A 143 3.00 2.41 -11.00
CA TYR A 143 2.72 3.80 -11.36
C TYR A 143 3.07 4.80 -10.26
N GLU A 144 3.07 6.11 -10.59
CA GLU A 144 3.55 7.22 -9.73
C GLU A 144 5.00 7.02 -9.22
N GLY A 145 5.79 6.32 -10.03
CA GLY A 145 7.15 5.90 -9.73
C GLY A 145 7.21 4.51 -9.10
N THR A 146 7.94 3.60 -9.73
CA THR A 146 8.05 2.20 -9.28
C THR A 146 8.63 2.11 -7.87
N SER A 147 8.49 0.93 -7.23
CA SER A 147 9.08 0.66 -5.91
C SER A 147 10.59 0.93 -5.88
N GLU A 148 11.30 0.69 -6.98
CA GLU A 148 12.73 1.00 -7.12
C GLU A 148 12.98 2.51 -7.10
N ILE A 149 12.15 3.29 -7.80
CA ILE A 149 12.25 4.75 -7.81
C ILE A 149 11.97 5.32 -6.43
N GLN A 150 10.97 4.78 -5.69
CA GLN A 150 10.74 5.22 -4.31
C GLN A 150 11.96 4.98 -3.42
N ARG A 151 12.64 3.82 -3.55
CA ARG A 151 13.88 3.52 -2.82
C ARG A 151 14.99 4.51 -3.13
N LEU A 152 15.14 4.89 -4.40
CA LEU A 152 16.12 5.92 -4.80
C LEU A 152 15.79 7.29 -4.19
N VAL A 153 14.52 7.67 -4.18
CA VAL A 153 14.07 8.95 -3.56
C VAL A 153 14.38 8.94 -2.07
N ILE A 154 14.03 7.88 -1.36
CA ILE A 154 14.29 7.73 0.08
C ILE A 154 15.79 7.79 0.35
N ALA A 155 16.58 6.95 -0.33
CA ALA A 155 18.02 6.89 -0.11
C ALA A 155 18.71 8.24 -0.32
N ARG A 156 18.33 8.99 -1.36
CA ARG A 156 18.87 10.34 -1.64
C ARG A 156 18.50 11.33 -0.53
N ASN A 157 17.29 11.27 0.00
CA ASN A 157 16.88 12.16 1.09
C ASN A 157 17.62 11.83 2.39
N GLU A 158 17.83 10.55 2.71
CA GLU A 158 18.52 10.13 3.93
C GLU A 158 20.03 10.35 3.87
N THR A 159 20.66 10.14 2.71
CA THR A 159 22.11 10.26 2.58
C THR A 159 22.58 11.65 2.16
N GLY A 160 21.72 12.46 1.58
CA GLY A 160 22.09 13.72 0.93
C GLY A 160 22.95 13.56 -0.34
N LEU A 161 23.17 12.32 -0.80
CA LEU A 161 23.96 12.01 -2.00
C LEU A 161 23.09 11.90 -3.24
N ARG A 162 23.66 12.27 -4.40
CA ARG A 162 22.97 12.22 -5.72
C ARG A 162 23.56 11.12 -6.59
#